data_d7905ceb34e08d5d5fd1bb0b02d2b72f
#
_entry.id   d7905ceb34e08d5d5fd1bb0b02d2b72f
#
_cell.length_a   1.000
_cell.length_b   1.000
_cell.length_c   1.000
_cell.angle_alpha   90.00
_cell.angle_beta   90.00
_cell.angle_gamma   90.00
#
_symmetry.space_group_name_H-M   'P 1'
#
loop_
_entity.id
_entity.type
_entity.pdbx_description
1 polymer ?
#
loop_
_entity_poly.entity_id
_entity_poly.type
_entity_poly.pdbx_seq_one_letter_code
_entity_poly.pdbx_strand_id
1 'polypeptide(L)'
;SNLNSWQRTQVARHEDRPKANFYIKKIFSQFTLLSGDRYFGDDKSVIAGFGLIDNKSVLIIGQEKGEDLNSRIERNFGMMRPEGYRKCIRLMKLADRFQIPVVSFIDTPGAYPGIGAEQRGQASAIANSIECCMSLTVPNISIIIGEGGSGGAIALASSNKVITVSYTHLRAHETDRY
;
A
#
# COMPACT_ATOMS: atom_id res chain seq x y z
N SER A 1 23.95 -10.30 2.20
CA SER A 1 24.42 -9.71 0.94
C SER A 1 25.28 -8.49 1.25
N ASN A 2 26.34 -8.30 0.47
CA ASN A 2 27.32 -7.23 0.68
C ASN A 2 26.92 -5.92 -0.03
N LEU A 3 25.60 -5.67 -0.25
CA LEU A 3 25.15 -4.44 -0.89
C LEU A 3 25.22 -3.26 0.09
N ASN A 4 25.76 -2.12 -0.38
CA ASN A 4 25.70 -0.87 0.34
C ASN A 4 24.29 -0.24 0.27
N SER A 5 24.05 0.84 1.02
CA SER A 5 22.72 1.48 1.13
C SER A 5 22.20 1.98 -0.23
N TRP A 6 23.08 2.54 -1.08
CA TRP A 6 22.68 2.98 -2.41
C TRP A 6 22.26 1.82 -3.32
N GLN A 7 23.05 0.75 -3.34
CA GLN A 7 22.73 -0.45 -4.09
C GLN A 7 21.40 -1.08 -3.65
N ARG A 8 21.10 -1.10 -2.35
CA ARG A 8 19.81 -1.55 -1.81
C ARG A 8 18.66 -0.69 -2.33
N THR A 9 18.85 0.64 -2.35
CA THR A 9 17.86 1.56 -2.91
C THR A 9 17.62 1.30 -4.40
N GLN A 10 18.68 1.08 -5.19
CA GLN A 10 18.57 0.74 -6.60
C GLN A 10 17.81 -0.58 -6.82
N VAL A 11 18.08 -1.61 -6.00
CA VAL A 11 17.34 -2.88 -6.05
C VAL A 11 15.88 -2.70 -5.68
N ALA A 12 15.57 -1.89 -4.65
CA ALA A 12 14.19 -1.60 -4.26
C ALA A 12 13.39 -0.88 -5.36
N ARG A 13 14.08 -0.09 -6.19
CA ARG A 13 13.50 0.70 -7.29
C ARG A 13 13.61 0.03 -8.66
N HIS A 14 14.22 -1.15 -8.73
CA HIS A 14 14.46 -1.81 -10.01
C HIS A 14 13.14 -2.01 -10.77
N GLU A 15 13.17 -1.74 -12.08
CA GLU A 15 11.96 -1.80 -12.91
C GLU A 15 11.35 -3.20 -12.99
N ASP A 16 12.18 -4.23 -13.05
CA ASP A 16 11.76 -5.64 -13.09
C ASP A 16 11.40 -6.21 -11.72
N ARG A 17 11.50 -5.41 -10.64
CA ARG A 17 11.11 -5.89 -9.32
C ARG A 17 9.61 -6.23 -9.31
N PRO A 18 9.20 -7.41 -8.81
CA PRO A 18 7.80 -7.77 -8.71
C PRO A 18 6.98 -6.73 -7.91
N LYS A 19 5.87 -6.28 -8.47
CA LYS A 19 4.95 -5.32 -7.87
C LYS A 19 3.83 -6.05 -7.09
N ALA A 20 2.95 -5.30 -6.43
CA ALA A 20 1.89 -5.88 -5.60
C ALA A 20 0.99 -6.85 -6.38
N ASN A 21 0.63 -6.51 -7.62
CA ASN A 21 -0.20 -7.36 -8.48
C ASN A 21 0.41 -8.76 -8.73
N PHE A 22 1.74 -8.84 -8.83
CA PHE A 22 2.44 -10.12 -8.98
C PHE A 22 2.23 -11.01 -7.76
N TYR A 23 2.44 -10.46 -6.55
CA TYR A 23 2.27 -11.23 -5.30
C TYR A 23 0.80 -11.61 -5.08
N ILE A 24 -0.13 -10.70 -5.37
CA ILE A 24 -1.57 -10.97 -5.26
C ILE A 24 -1.95 -12.18 -6.13
N LYS A 25 -1.54 -12.21 -7.39
CA LYS A 25 -1.85 -13.31 -8.31
C LYS A 25 -1.16 -14.63 -7.96
N LYS A 26 0.01 -14.59 -7.30
CA LYS A 26 0.78 -15.79 -6.97
C LYS A 26 0.40 -16.42 -5.63
N ILE A 27 -0.04 -15.61 -4.67
CA ILE A 27 -0.29 -16.05 -3.29
C ILE A 27 -1.76 -16.35 -3.05
N PHE A 28 -2.66 -15.57 -3.67
CA PHE A 28 -4.09 -15.65 -3.38
C PHE A 28 -4.88 -16.24 -4.55
N SER A 29 -5.89 -17.01 -4.22
CA SER A 29 -6.88 -17.50 -5.18
C SER A 29 -8.19 -16.71 -5.06
N GLN A 30 -9.05 -16.79 -6.10
CA GLN A 30 -10.38 -16.17 -6.15
C GLN A 30 -10.39 -14.68 -5.78
N PHE A 31 -9.37 -13.94 -6.19
CA PHE A 31 -9.28 -12.52 -5.88
C PHE A 31 -10.38 -11.73 -6.59
N THR A 32 -11.21 -11.04 -5.81
CA THR A 32 -12.26 -10.13 -6.28
C THR A 32 -11.86 -8.70 -6.00
N LEU A 33 -11.56 -7.95 -7.06
CA LEU A 33 -11.20 -6.53 -6.98
C LEU A 33 -12.40 -5.68 -6.57
N LEU A 34 -12.18 -4.75 -5.65
CA LEU A 34 -13.17 -3.76 -5.23
C LEU A 34 -12.62 -2.35 -5.43
N SER A 35 -13.37 -1.52 -6.16
CA SER A 35 -12.98 -0.17 -6.57
C SER A 35 -13.78 0.92 -5.85
N GLY A 36 -13.22 2.12 -5.85
CA GLY A 36 -13.86 3.34 -5.41
C GLY A 36 -13.95 3.56 -3.91
N ASP A 37 -13.89 4.83 -3.52
CA ASP A 37 -13.96 5.27 -2.11
C ASP A 37 -15.41 5.52 -1.63
N ARG A 38 -16.40 5.48 -2.52
CA ARG A 38 -17.81 5.82 -2.29
C ARG A 38 -18.06 7.30 -1.97
N TYR A 39 -17.09 8.15 -2.30
CA TYR A 39 -17.18 9.59 -2.04
C TYR A 39 -16.81 10.43 -3.28
N PHE A 40 -15.64 10.17 -3.87
CA PHE A 40 -15.13 10.93 -5.01
C PHE A 40 -14.83 10.04 -6.23
N GLY A 41 -14.13 8.93 -6.06
CA GLY A 41 -13.71 8.12 -7.19
C GLY A 41 -12.87 6.90 -6.81
N ASP A 42 -12.17 6.37 -7.81
CA ASP A 42 -11.20 5.30 -7.61
C ASP A 42 -9.77 5.81 -7.79
N ASP A 43 -8.84 5.14 -7.12
CA ASP A 43 -7.41 5.37 -7.26
C ASP A 43 -6.74 4.07 -7.71
N LYS A 44 -6.15 4.10 -8.90
CA LYS A 44 -5.49 2.94 -9.51
C LYS A 44 -4.12 2.65 -8.92
N SER A 45 -3.56 3.57 -8.10
CA SER A 45 -2.30 3.35 -7.38
C SER A 45 -2.43 2.33 -6.25
N VAL A 46 -3.65 1.90 -5.93
CA VAL A 46 -3.90 0.82 -4.99
C VAL A 46 -4.90 -0.19 -5.52
N ILE A 47 -4.49 -1.46 -5.49
CA ILE A 47 -5.33 -2.62 -5.76
C ILE A 47 -5.85 -3.12 -4.41
N ALA A 48 -7.16 -3.29 -4.27
CA ALA A 48 -7.72 -3.82 -3.03
C ALA A 48 -8.94 -4.70 -3.31
N GLY A 49 -9.10 -5.75 -2.52
CA GLY A 49 -10.18 -6.71 -2.69
C GLY A 49 -10.06 -7.91 -1.77
N PHE A 50 -11.02 -8.81 -1.83
CA PHE A 50 -11.01 -10.05 -1.07
C PHE A 50 -10.53 -11.22 -1.92
N GLY A 51 -9.81 -12.12 -1.31
CA GLY A 51 -9.33 -13.36 -1.91
C GLY A 51 -9.14 -14.45 -0.87
N LEU A 52 -8.63 -15.58 -1.29
CA LEU A 52 -8.39 -16.73 -0.41
C LEU A 52 -6.90 -17.04 -0.32
N ILE A 53 -6.45 -17.35 0.89
CA ILE A 53 -5.17 -18.03 1.16
C ILE A 53 -5.48 -19.27 2.01
N ASP A 54 -5.06 -20.45 1.56
CA ASP A 54 -5.37 -21.73 2.23
C ASP A 54 -6.88 -21.86 2.59
N ASN A 55 -7.74 -21.50 1.64
CA ASN A 55 -9.21 -21.47 1.79
C ASN A 55 -9.75 -20.52 2.88
N LYS A 56 -8.94 -19.62 3.41
CA LYS A 56 -9.36 -18.57 4.36
C LYS A 56 -9.49 -17.24 3.64
N SER A 57 -10.61 -16.56 3.89
CA SER A 57 -10.84 -15.22 3.34
C SER A 57 -9.87 -14.20 3.95
N VAL A 58 -9.32 -13.35 3.09
CA VAL A 58 -8.40 -12.28 3.47
C VAL A 58 -8.74 -11.01 2.67
N LEU A 59 -8.72 -9.86 3.32
CA LEU A 59 -8.65 -8.58 2.62
C LEU A 59 -7.19 -8.35 2.19
N ILE A 60 -7.02 -8.08 0.92
CA ILE A 60 -5.71 -7.83 0.31
C ILE A 60 -5.69 -6.38 -0.18
N ILE A 61 -4.67 -5.63 0.22
CA ILE A 61 -4.40 -4.26 -0.22
C ILE A 61 -3.00 -4.23 -0.79
N GLY A 62 -2.80 -3.64 -1.96
CA GLY A 62 -1.48 -3.54 -2.58
C GLY A 62 -1.27 -2.17 -3.22
N GLN A 63 -0.25 -1.44 -2.77
CA GLN A 63 0.22 -0.26 -3.50
C GLN A 63 0.89 -0.73 -4.79
N GLU A 64 0.43 -0.21 -5.92
CA GLU A 64 0.79 -0.70 -7.25
C GLU A 64 1.39 0.40 -8.10
N LYS A 65 2.65 0.22 -8.49
CA LYS A 65 3.40 1.20 -9.28
C LYS A 65 3.15 1.10 -10.78
N GLY A 66 2.68 -0.05 -11.26
CA GLY A 66 2.62 -0.37 -12.68
C GLY A 66 3.93 -0.97 -13.23
N GLU A 67 3.83 -1.65 -14.36
CA GLU A 67 4.93 -2.40 -14.99
C GLU A 67 5.65 -1.59 -16.06
N ASP A 68 4.91 -0.88 -16.92
CA ASP A 68 5.41 -0.01 -17.98
C ASP A 68 5.15 1.48 -17.67
N LEU A 69 5.69 2.38 -18.49
CA LEU A 69 5.59 3.82 -18.27
C LEU A 69 4.13 4.31 -18.22
N ASN A 70 3.27 3.81 -19.11
CA ASN A 70 1.87 4.24 -19.19
C ASN A 70 1.11 3.82 -17.92
N SER A 71 1.25 2.56 -17.53
CA SER A 71 0.64 2.05 -16.29
C SER A 71 1.20 2.72 -15.04
N ARG A 72 2.48 3.11 -15.03
CA ARG A 72 3.09 3.88 -13.93
C ARG A 72 2.50 5.27 -13.81
N ILE A 73 2.31 5.97 -14.92
CA ILE A 73 1.66 7.29 -14.93
C ILE A 73 0.22 7.17 -14.44
N GLU A 74 -0.54 6.20 -14.94
CA GLU A 74 -1.93 5.95 -14.55
C GLU A 74 -2.07 5.64 -13.06
N ARG A 75 -1.06 4.99 -12.46
CA ARG A 75 -1.00 4.60 -11.05
C ARG A 75 -0.21 5.57 -10.18
N ASN A 76 0.06 6.78 -10.69
CA ASN A 76 0.85 7.79 -9.99
C ASN A 76 2.15 7.24 -9.37
N PHE A 77 2.81 6.28 -10.01
CA PHE A 77 4.02 5.60 -9.51
C PHE A 77 3.85 4.96 -8.12
N GLY A 78 2.64 4.51 -7.79
CA GLY A 78 2.30 3.96 -6.48
C GLY A 78 2.02 5.01 -5.39
N MET A 79 1.96 6.29 -5.76
CA MET A 79 1.61 7.37 -4.85
C MET A 79 0.09 7.52 -4.77
N MET A 80 -0.48 7.13 -3.64
CA MET A 80 -1.92 7.18 -3.43
C MET A 80 -2.44 8.60 -3.26
N ARG A 81 -3.61 8.85 -3.85
CA ARG A 81 -4.44 10.04 -3.63
C ARG A 81 -5.41 9.81 -2.46
N PRO A 82 -6.11 10.85 -1.96
CA PRO A 82 -7.06 10.69 -0.84
C PRO A 82 -8.09 9.60 -1.04
N GLU A 83 -8.61 9.45 -2.26
CA GLU A 83 -9.57 8.42 -2.63
C GLU A 83 -9.00 7.00 -2.52
N GLY A 84 -7.71 6.82 -2.70
CA GLY A 84 -7.04 5.53 -2.48
C GLY A 84 -7.03 5.14 -1.00
N TYR A 85 -6.64 6.06 -0.11
CA TYR A 85 -6.68 5.83 1.33
C TYR A 85 -8.11 5.58 1.82
N ARG A 86 -9.09 6.38 1.36
CA ARG A 86 -10.50 6.18 1.73
C ARG A 86 -11.05 4.85 1.24
N LYS A 87 -10.65 4.38 0.04
CA LYS A 87 -10.95 3.03 -0.44
C LYS A 87 -10.41 1.96 0.52
N CYS A 88 -9.14 2.09 0.93
CA CYS A 88 -8.54 1.17 1.89
C CYS A 88 -9.29 1.17 3.24
N ILE A 89 -9.58 2.34 3.80
CA ILE A 89 -10.34 2.50 5.04
C ILE A 89 -11.71 1.80 4.93
N ARG A 90 -12.43 2.04 3.84
CA ARG A 90 -13.73 1.43 3.61
C ARG A 90 -13.65 -0.10 3.61
N LEU A 91 -12.64 -0.66 2.94
CA LEU A 91 -12.47 -2.11 2.86
C LEU A 91 -11.95 -2.71 4.16
N MET A 92 -11.07 -2.03 4.88
CA MET A 92 -10.59 -2.45 6.20
C MET A 92 -11.75 -2.50 7.20
N LYS A 93 -12.62 -1.48 7.25
CA LYS A 93 -13.83 -1.51 8.08
C LYS A 93 -14.79 -2.64 7.70
N LEU A 94 -14.88 -2.97 6.40
CA LEU A 94 -15.68 -4.10 5.94
C LEU A 94 -15.07 -5.43 6.41
N ALA A 95 -13.74 -5.59 6.28
CA ALA A 95 -13.03 -6.77 6.74
C ALA A 95 -13.17 -6.97 8.25
N ASP A 96 -13.00 -5.90 9.02
CA ASP A 96 -13.16 -5.93 10.49
C ASP A 96 -14.57 -6.36 10.88
N ARG A 97 -15.60 -5.82 10.23
CA ARG A 97 -17.00 -6.21 10.48
C ARG A 97 -17.27 -7.70 10.24
N PHE A 98 -16.63 -8.29 9.25
CA PHE A 98 -16.78 -9.72 8.91
C PHE A 98 -15.69 -10.60 9.52
N GLN A 99 -14.86 -10.05 10.41
CA GLN A 99 -13.78 -10.76 11.09
C GLN A 99 -12.79 -11.41 10.10
N ILE A 100 -12.47 -10.69 9.03
CA ILE A 100 -11.56 -11.11 7.97
C ILE A 100 -10.21 -10.43 8.19
N PRO A 101 -9.08 -11.17 8.28
CA PRO A 101 -7.76 -10.59 8.44
C PRO A 101 -7.34 -9.75 7.21
N VAL A 102 -6.41 -8.82 7.43
CA VAL A 102 -5.94 -7.87 6.42
C VAL A 102 -4.46 -8.10 6.11
N VAL A 103 -4.11 -8.14 4.84
CA VAL A 103 -2.73 -8.17 4.35
C VAL A 103 -2.50 -6.99 3.40
N SER A 104 -1.48 -6.17 3.70
CA SER A 104 -1.11 -5.01 2.90
C SER A 104 0.28 -5.18 2.30
N PHE A 105 0.42 -4.99 0.99
CA PHE A 105 1.69 -4.90 0.29
C PHE A 105 2.04 -3.43 0.08
N ILE A 106 3.19 -3.02 0.61
CA ILE A 106 3.65 -1.62 0.60
C ILE A 106 4.75 -1.47 -0.45
N ASP A 107 4.53 -0.61 -1.41
CA ASP A 107 5.53 -0.19 -2.40
C ASP A 107 5.19 1.21 -2.95
N THR A 108 5.64 2.23 -2.26
CA THR A 108 5.39 3.62 -2.61
C THR A 108 6.57 4.52 -2.26
N PRO A 109 6.91 5.51 -3.11
CA PRO A 109 7.85 6.56 -2.73
C PRO A 109 7.25 7.60 -1.77
N GLY A 110 5.92 7.61 -1.59
CA GLY A 110 5.20 8.55 -0.73
C GLY A 110 3.74 8.72 -1.10
N ALA A 111 3.08 9.70 -0.48
CA ALA A 111 1.74 10.12 -0.87
C ALA A 111 1.80 11.02 -2.11
N TYR A 112 0.74 11.06 -2.91
CA TYR A 112 0.68 11.91 -4.11
C TYR A 112 0.69 13.41 -3.74
N PRO A 113 1.65 14.22 -4.24
CA PRO A 113 1.87 15.59 -3.79
C PRO A 113 1.12 16.65 -4.64
N GLY A 114 0.09 16.27 -5.37
CA GLY A 114 -0.60 17.17 -6.29
C GLY A 114 -1.66 18.05 -5.61
N ILE A 115 -1.90 19.25 -6.15
CA ILE A 115 -2.88 20.23 -5.66
C ILE A 115 -4.26 19.57 -5.46
N GLY A 116 -4.73 18.78 -6.43
CA GLY A 116 -6.02 18.09 -6.31
C GLY A 116 -6.08 17.08 -5.15
N ALA A 117 -4.96 16.51 -4.72
CA ALA A 117 -4.92 15.66 -3.53
C ALA A 117 -5.05 16.50 -2.25
N GLU A 118 -4.34 17.62 -2.16
CA GLU A 118 -4.45 18.54 -1.03
C GLU A 118 -5.88 19.09 -0.89
N GLN A 119 -6.49 19.51 -1.99
CA GLN A 119 -7.88 20.00 -2.00
C GLN A 119 -8.89 18.95 -1.53
N ARG A 120 -8.60 17.66 -1.71
CA ARG A 120 -9.47 16.55 -1.28
C ARG A 120 -9.04 15.93 0.05
N GLY A 121 -8.15 16.60 0.79
CA GLY A 121 -7.77 16.24 2.16
C GLY A 121 -6.76 15.11 2.25
N GLN A 122 -5.62 15.22 1.55
CA GLN A 122 -4.57 14.20 1.54
C GLN A 122 -4.06 13.86 2.95
N ALA A 123 -3.71 14.87 3.74
CA ALA A 123 -3.23 14.67 5.10
C ALA A 123 -4.27 13.98 6.00
N SER A 124 -5.52 14.42 5.91
CA SER A 124 -6.64 13.84 6.66
C SER A 124 -6.89 12.38 6.24
N ALA A 125 -6.83 12.07 4.95
CA ALA A 125 -7.02 10.71 4.46
C ALA A 125 -5.91 9.76 4.96
N ILE A 126 -4.67 10.23 5.01
CA ILE A 126 -3.53 9.50 5.58
C ILE A 126 -3.75 9.26 7.08
N ALA A 127 -4.07 10.31 7.85
CA ALA A 127 -4.29 10.20 9.30
C ALA A 127 -5.43 9.21 9.64
N ASN A 128 -6.55 9.31 8.92
CA ASN A 128 -7.68 8.40 9.11
C ASN A 128 -7.35 6.95 8.70
N SER A 129 -6.44 6.75 7.73
CA SER A 129 -5.97 5.41 7.37
C SER A 129 -5.11 4.79 8.48
N ILE A 130 -4.22 5.58 9.08
CA ILE A 130 -3.42 5.16 10.24
C ILE A 130 -4.34 4.76 11.40
N GLU A 131 -5.28 5.64 11.77
CA GLU A 131 -6.26 5.38 12.82
C GLU A 131 -7.05 4.11 12.54
N CYS A 132 -7.53 3.92 11.31
CA CYS A 132 -8.25 2.73 10.91
C CYS A 132 -7.40 1.47 11.06
N CYS A 133 -6.15 1.47 10.58
CA CYS A 133 -5.23 0.32 10.75
C CYS A 133 -5.03 -0.05 12.22
N MET A 134 -4.86 0.95 13.09
CA MET A 134 -4.62 0.74 14.52
C MET A 134 -5.87 0.31 15.29
N SER A 135 -7.07 0.64 14.81
CA SER A 135 -8.34 0.31 15.44
C SER A 135 -8.93 -1.02 15.02
N LEU A 136 -8.35 -1.72 14.04
CA LEU A 136 -8.83 -3.02 13.60
C LEU A 136 -8.76 -4.05 14.72
N THR A 137 -9.85 -4.81 14.89
CA THR A 137 -9.93 -5.93 15.85
C THR A 137 -9.46 -7.25 15.23
N VAL A 138 -9.33 -7.30 13.91
CA VAL A 138 -8.81 -8.45 13.17
C VAL A 138 -7.30 -8.35 13.00
N PRO A 139 -6.59 -9.48 12.84
CA PRO A 139 -5.16 -9.46 12.52
C PRO A 139 -4.89 -8.69 11.24
N ASN A 140 -3.93 -7.76 11.28
CA ASN A 140 -3.45 -7.05 10.12
C ASN A 140 -1.92 -7.12 10.01
N ILE A 141 -1.44 -7.37 8.80
CA ILE A 141 -0.02 -7.53 8.49
C ILE A 141 0.32 -6.66 7.30
N SER A 142 1.43 -5.93 7.39
CA SER A 142 1.97 -5.16 6.27
C SER A 142 3.32 -5.69 5.84
N ILE A 143 3.51 -5.84 4.53
CA ILE A 143 4.72 -6.38 3.92
C ILE A 143 5.29 -5.31 2.99
N ILE A 144 6.46 -4.79 3.32
CA ILE A 144 7.16 -3.81 2.48
C ILE A 144 7.95 -4.58 1.44
N ILE A 145 7.49 -4.51 0.18
CA ILE A 145 8.02 -5.27 -0.94
C ILE A 145 8.99 -4.47 -1.83
N GLY A 146 9.05 -3.16 -1.67
CA GLY A 146 9.91 -2.27 -2.44
C GLY A 146 10.27 -1.03 -1.63
N GLU A 147 9.66 0.11 -1.94
CA GLU A 147 9.86 1.35 -1.19
C GLU A 147 8.79 1.53 -0.12
N GLY A 148 9.21 1.96 1.07
CA GLY A 148 8.33 2.34 2.18
C GLY A 148 8.46 3.83 2.46
N GLY A 149 7.91 4.69 1.57
CA GLY A 149 8.09 6.13 1.61
C GLY A 149 7.08 6.86 2.49
N SER A 150 7.57 7.53 3.57
CA SER A 150 6.87 8.59 4.30
C SER A 150 5.43 8.24 4.70
N GLY A 151 4.55 9.24 4.77
CA GLY A 151 3.13 9.10 5.12
C GLY A 151 2.36 8.13 4.22
N GLY A 152 2.77 7.99 2.95
CA GLY A 152 2.16 7.06 2.01
C GLY A 152 2.32 5.59 2.41
N ALA A 153 3.47 5.24 2.99
CA ALA A 153 3.72 3.89 3.50
C ALA A 153 3.09 3.69 4.90
N ILE A 154 3.27 4.66 5.81
CA ILE A 154 2.79 4.58 7.19
C ILE A 154 1.27 4.42 7.23
N ALA A 155 0.55 5.05 6.31
CA ALA A 155 -0.90 4.98 6.20
C ALA A 155 -1.47 3.56 6.13
N LEU A 156 -0.68 2.59 5.64
CA LEU A 156 -1.06 1.17 5.58
C LEU A 156 -0.13 0.27 6.41
N ALA A 157 1.03 0.77 6.83
CA ALA A 157 2.01 0.00 7.61
C ALA A 157 1.79 0.12 9.13
N SER A 158 0.78 0.87 9.60
CA SER A 158 0.38 0.96 11.02
C SER A 158 -0.39 -0.29 11.44
N SER A 159 0.23 -1.46 11.28
CA SER A 159 -0.36 -2.78 11.43
C SER A 159 0.22 -3.53 12.64
N ASN A 160 -0.44 -4.64 13.06
CA ASN A 160 0.04 -5.47 14.17
C ASN A 160 1.45 -6.01 13.92
N LYS A 161 1.77 -6.29 12.65
CA LYS A 161 3.09 -6.78 12.26
C LYS A 161 3.52 -6.16 10.93
N VAL A 162 4.72 -5.59 10.92
CA VAL A 162 5.37 -5.11 9.70
C VAL A 162 6.51 -6.05 9.34
N ILE A 163 6.50 -6.55 8.11
CA ILE A 163 7.53 -7.42 7.55
C ILE A 163 8.22 -6.66 6.43
N THR A 164 9.53 -6.69 6.42
CA THR A 164 10.34 -6.15 5.32
C THR A 164 11.03 -7.31 4.61
N VAL A 165 10.94 -7.33 3.30
CA VAL A 165 11.75 -8.27 2.51
C VAL A 165 13.16 -7.70 2.35
N SER A 166 14.14 -8.56 2.11
CA SER A 166 15.53 -8.12 1.83
C SER A 166 15.53 -7.11 0.68
N TYR A 167 16.36 -6.06 0.81
CA TYR A 167 16.48 -5.00 -0.21
C TYR A 167 15.24 -4.10 -0.36
N THR A 168 14.50 -3.86 0.70
CA THR A 168 13.51 -2.78 0.76
C THR A 168 14.18 -1.47 1.17
N HIS A 169 13.62 -0.36 0.72
CA HIS A 169 14.05 0.98 1.11
C HIS A 169 12.95 1.62 1.98
N LEU A 170 13.25 1.77 3.25
CA LEU A 170 12.40 2.50 4.20
C LEU A 170 12.92 3.93 4.31
N ARG A 171 12.08 4.89 3.97
CA ARG A 171 12.33 6.31 4.18
C ARG A 171 11.34 6.81 5.23
N ALA A 172 11.77 6.82 6.49
CA ALA A 172 11.24 7.74 7.47
C ALA A 172 11.77 9.15 7.15
N HIS A 173 11.18 10.22 7.68
CA HIS A 173 11.78 11.54 7.62
C HIS A 173 13.14 11.48 8.30
N GLU A 174 14.17 11.14 7.53
CA GLU A 174 15.52 11.44 7.92
C GLU A 174 15.65 12.96 7.81
N THR A 175 15.59 13.63 8.93
CA THR A 175 16.36 14.84 9.07
C THR A 175 17.81 14.39 8.95
N ASP A 176 18.39 14.54 7.76
CA ASP A 176 19.83 14.50 7.59
C ASP A 176 20.43 15.54 8.57
N ARG A 177 20.82 15.06 9.71
CA ARG A 177 21.78 15.74 10.55
C ARG A 177 23.08 15.06 10.29
N TYR A 178 23.90 15.72 9.45
CA TYR A 178 25.32 15.61 9.21
C TYR A 178 26.08 14.46 9.88
#